data_53535e19b1de57ab3de9ff35887e458d
#
_entry.id   53535e19b1de57ab3de9ff35887e458d
#
_cell.length_a   1.000
_cell.length_b   1.000
_cell.length_c   1.000
_cell.angle_alpha   90.00
_cell.angle_beta   90.00
_cell.angle_gamma   90.00
#
_symmetry.space_group_name_H-M   'P 1'
#
loop_
_entity.id
_entity.type
_entity.pdbx_description
1 polymer ?
#
loop_
_entity_poly.entity_id
_entity_poly.type
_entity_poly.pdbx_seq_one_letter_code
_entity_poly.pdbx_strand_id
1 'polypeptide(L)'
;MRPVLFLLSILFCIISCRNENEKYDVIIRNGMIYDGNGGESIRADIGIYMDTIAFIGDLSAATAANIVDAKGMAVSPGFINMMGHSEESLIQDGRGQSDIRQGVTTEIFCESSMGPLNAAMKEMQ
;
A
#
# COMPACT_ATOMS: atom_id res chain seq x y z
N MET A 1 -34.58 41.00 19.55
CA MET A 1 -34.18 39.65 20.00
C MET A 1 -34.02 38.63 18.88
N ARG A 2 -34.62 38.77 17.71
CA ARG A 2 -34.48 37.83 16.57
C ARG A 2 -33.12 37.81 15.85
N PRO A 3 -32.37 38.93 15.64
CA PRO A 3 -31.10 38.88 14.92
C PRO A 3 -29.95 38.25 15.74
N VAL A 4 -29.98 38.32 17.05
CA VAL A 4 -28.93 37.77 17.92
C VAL A 4 -28.95 36.23 17.91
N LEU A 5 -30.13 35.61 17.83
CA LEU A 5 -30.29 34.16 17.73
C LEU A 5 -29.74 33.61 16.38
N PHE A 6 -29.88 34.39 15.32
CA PHE A 6 -29.39 34.01 13.98
C PHE A 6 -27.87 34.10 13.91
N LEU A 7 -27.25 35.11 14.54
CA LEU A 7 -25.78 35.20 14.65
C LEU A 7 -25.17 34.08 15.49
N LEU A 8 -25.85 33.69 16.58
CA LEU A 8 -25.38 32.56 17.42
C LEU A 8 -25.46 31.23 16.68
N SER A 9 -26.46 31.03 15.81
CA SER A 9 -26.61 29.83 14.99
C SER A 9 -25.52 29.70 13.94
N ILE A 10 -25.08 30.80 13.31
CA ILE A 10 -24.01 30.84 12.31
C ILE A 10 -22.66 30.58 12.99
N LEU A 11 -22.45 31.10 14.20
CA LEU A 11 -21.20 30.87 14.94
C LEU A 11 -21.03 29.39 15.33
N PHE A 12 -22.13 28.67 15.58
CA PHE A 12 -22.09 27.24 15.92
C PHE A 12 -21.75 26.35 14.74
N CYS A 13 -22.09 26.76 13.51
CA CYS A 13 -21.72 26.01 12.28
C CYS A 13 -20.22 26.07 11.94
N ILE A 14 -19.51 27.10 12.39
CA ILE A 14 -18.08 27.26 12.05
C ILE A 14 -17.18 26.41 12.96
N ILE A 15 -17.67 25.95 14.10
CA ILE A 15 -16.89 25.15 15.07
C ILE A 15 -16.95 23.66 14.73
N SER A 16 -17.78 23.24 13.76
CA SER A 16 -17.97 21.83 13.39
C SER A 16 -16.96 21.28 12.37
N CYS A 17 -16.00 22.07 11.90
CA CYS A 17 -14.83 21.53 11.20
C CYS A 17 -13.80 21.03 12.23
N ARG A 18 -14.13 19.93 12.87
CA ARG A 18 -13.16 19.16 13.62
C ARG A 18 -12.31 18.42 12.57
N ASN A 19 -11.06 18.82 12.40
CA ASN A 19 -10.07 17.96 11.78
C ASN A 19 -10.00 16.69 12.63
N GLU A 20 -10.75 15.67 12.26
CA GLU A 20 -10.41 14.33 12.68
C GLU A 20 -9.02 14.08 12.08
N ASN A 21 -8.01 13.97 12.93
CA ASN A 21 -6.71 13.51 12.52
C ASN A 21 -6.95 12.18 11.79
N GLU A 22 -6.81 12.18 10.46
CA GLU A 22 -6.98 10.97 9.69
C GLU A 22 -6.06 9.92 10.29
N LYS A 23 -6.66 8.83 10.74
CA LYS A 23 -5.93 7.74 11.37
C LYS A 23 -5.58 6.73 10.29
N TYR A 24 -4.31 6.63 9.96
CA TYR A 24 -3.79 5.61 9.06
C TYR A 24 -3.48 4.32 9.82
N ASP A 25 -3.54 3.20 9.13
CA ASP A 25 -3.06 1.92 9.68
C ASP A 25 -1.54 1.89 9.70
N VAL A 26 -0.93 2.40 8.62
CA VAL A 26 0.53 2.51 8.49
C VAL A 26 0.89 3.87 7.92
N ILE A 27 1.92 4.50 8.49
CA ILE A 27 2.63 5.62 7.87
C ILE A 27 4.08 5.21 7.62
N ILE A 28 4.52 5.35 6.37
CA ILE A 28 5.95 5.24 6.02
C ILE A 28 6.49 6.66 5.94
N ARG A 29 7.43 7.02 6.83
CA ARG A 29 8.02 8.36 6.91
C ARG A 29 9.38 8.44 6.27
N ASN A 30 9.73 9.66 5.85
CA ASN A 30 11.06 10.01 5.36
C ASN A 30 11.52 9.16 4.16
N GLY A 31 10.59 8.70 3.32
CA GLY A 31 10.90 7.91 2.14
C GLY A 31 11.39 8.74 0.96
N MET A 32 12.21 8.15 0.10
CA MET A 32 12.44 8.59 -1.26
C MET A 32 11.52 7.78 -2.17
N ILE A 33 10.40 8.36 -2.58
CA ILE A 33 9.31 7.64 -3.23
C ILE A 33 9.53 7.58 -4.73
N TYR A 34 9.49 6.36 -5.27
CA TYR A 34 9.48 6.03 -6.68
C TYR A 34 8.11 5.43 -7.02
N ASP A 35 7.26 6.18 -7.70
CA ASP A 35 5.86 5.79 -7.95
C ASP A 35 5.66 4.79 -9.11
N GLY A 36 6.73 4.48 -9.84
CA GLY A 36 6.69 3.55 -10.97
C GLY A 36 6.29 4.19 -12.31
N ASN A 37 5.98 5.49 -12.34
CA ASN A 37 5.58 6.19 -13.57
C ASN A 37 6.76 6.69 -14.42
N GLY A 38 8.00 6.41 -13.99
CA GLY A 38 9.21 6.84 -14.70
C GLY A 38 9.60 8.29 -14.46
N GLY A 39 8.93 8.98 -13.54
CA GLY A 39 9.27 10.33 -13.10
C GLY A 39 10.42 10.35 -12.09
N GLU A 40 10.80 11.57 -11.66
CA GLU A 40 11.77 11.73 -10.58
C GLU A 40 11.19 11.31 -9.24
N SER A 41 12.04 10.76 -8.37
CA SER A 41 11.63 10.43 -7.01
C SER A 41 11.34 11.69 -6.19
N ILE A 42 10.41 11.58 -5.26
CA ILE A 42 10.05 12.66 -4.34
C ILE A 42 10.31 12.23 -2.90
N ARG A 43 10.78 13.17 -2.08
CA ARG A 43 10.89 12.95 -0.63
C ARG A 43 9.53 13.25 0.00
N ALA A 44 8.88 12.23 0.52
CA ALA A 44 7.56 12.37 1.16
C ALA A 44 7.28 11.21 2.12
N ASP A 45 6.16 11.32 2.84
CA ASP A 45 5.59 10.25 3.64
C ASP A 45 4.43 9.59 2.88
N ILE A 46 4.14 8.34 3.20
CA ILE A 46 3.01 7.59 2.65
C ILE A 46 2.07 7.19 3.79
N GLY A 47 0.81 7.55 3.67
CA GLY A 47 -0.26 7.10 4.56
C GLY A 47 -1.07 5.99 3.91
N ILE A 48 -1.17 4.84 4.60
CA ILE A 48 -1.92 3.67 4.16
C ILE A 48 -3.10 3.46 5.10
N TYR A 49 -4.27 3.30 4.50
CA TYR A 49 -5.50 2.95 5.19
C TYR A 49 -6.09 1.69 4.54
N MET A 50 -6.26 0.64 5.33
CA MET A 50 -6.59 -0.70 4.85
C MET A 50 -5.57 -1.18 3.80
N ASP A 51 -5.98 -1.38 2.55
CA ASP A 51 -5.19 -1.86 1.42
C ASP A 51 -4.86 -0.74 0.41
N THR A 52 -5.10 0.50 0.79
CA THR A 52 -5.01 1.64 -0.13
C THR A 52 -3.98 2.65 0.34
N ILE A 53 -3.16 3.15 -0.58
CA ILE A 53 -2.35 4.35 -0.37
C ILE A 53 -3.30 5.54 -0.37
N ALA A 54 -3.64 6.04 0.83
CA ALA A 54 -4.62 7.10 1.00
C ALA A 54 -4.03 8.50 0.81
N PHE A 55 -2.72 8.65 1.06
CA PHE A 55 -2.05 9.95 0.94
C PHE A 55 -0.55 9.79 0.70
N ILE A 56 0.01 10.70 -0.10
CA ILE A 56 1.46 10.89 -0.26
C ILE A 56 1.77 12.37 -0.06
N GLY A 57 2.63 12.70 0.89
CA GLY A 57 2.97 14.09 1.21
C GLY A 57 3.54 14.21 2.62
N ASP A 58 3.34 15.37 3.27
CA ASP A 58 3.78 15.60 4.65
C ASP A 58 2.75 15.03 5.64
N LEU A 59 3.13 14.00 6.37
CA LEU A 59 2.35 13.37 7.43
C LEU A 59 3.00 13.54 8.81
N SER A 60 3.85 14.53 9.00
CA SER A 60 4.57 14.77 10.25
C SER A 60 3.63 14.92 11.47
N ALA A 61 2.44 15.50 11.27
CA ALA A 61 1.42 15.68 12.30
C ALA A 61 0.38 14.54 12.35
N ALA A 62 0.41 13.60 11.43
CA ALA A 62 -0.57 12.51 11.36
C ALA A 62 -0.24 11.39 12.34
N THR A 63 -1.25 10.58 12.66
CA THR A 63 -1.14 9.40 13.53
C THR A 63 -1.47 8.12 12.77
N ALA A 64 -0.82 7.03 13.14
CA ALA A 64 -1.10 5.71 12.59
C ALA A 64 -0.92 4.64 13.67
N ALA A 65 -1.50 3.46 13.44
CA ALA A 65 -1.28 2.30 14.29
C ALA A 65 0.18 1.84 14.23
N ASN A 66 0.82 1.93 13.04
CA ASN A 66 2.22 1.60 12.84
C ASN A 66 2.92 2.74 12.08
N ILE A 67 4.13 3.08 12.50
CA ILE A 67 4.97 4.06 11.81
C ILE A 67 6.30 3.40 11.47
N VAL A 68 6.63 3.43 10.18
CA VAL A 68 7.90 2.92 9.64
C VAL A 68 8.74 4.12 9.19
N ASP A 69 9.92 4.30 9.76
CA ASP A 69 10.85 5.32 9.29
C ASP A 69 11.77 4.73 8.22
N ALA A 70 11.56 5.17 6.98
CA ALA A 70 12.36 4.74 5.83
C ALA A 70 13.77 5.33 5.83
N LYS A 71 14.08 6.34 6.67
CA LYS A 71 15.42 6.94 6.82
C LYS A 71 16.07 7.38 5.51
N GLY A 72 15.27 7.85 4.57
CA GLY A 72 15.72 8.24 3.23
C GLY A 72 15.95 7.09 2.26
N MET A 73 15.59 5.87 2.62
CA MET A 73 15.61 4.73 1.69
C MET A 73 14.57 4.90 0.58
N ALA A 74 14.83 4.22 -0.54
CA ALA A 74 13.86 4.12 -1.62
C ALA A 74 12.60 3.38 -1.16
N VAL A 75 11.44 3.93 -1.50
CA VAL A 75 10.14 3.33 -1.29
C VAL A 75 9.45 3.25 -2.64
N SER A 76 9.07 2.05 -3.05
CA SER A 76 8.44 1.80 -4.35
C SER A 76 7.27 0.82 -4.19
N PRO A 77 6.36 0.76 -5.18
CA PRO A 77 5.46 -0.39 -5.30
C PRO A 77 6.24 -1.71 -5.34
N GLY A 78 5.60 -2.79 -4.95
CA GLY A 78 6.17 -4.12 -5.07
C GLY A 78 6.45 -4.48 -6.53
N PHE A 79 7.52 -5.24 -6.76
CA PHE A 79 7.92 -5.64 -8.10
C PHE A 79 7.01 -6.75 -8.62
N ILE A 80 6.81 -6.75 -9.94
CA ILE A 80 6.10 -7.80 -10.67
C ILE A 80 7.14 -8.65 -11.40
N ASN A 81 7.24 -9.91 -11.02
CA ASN A 81 8.05 -10.88 -11.77
C ASN A 81 7.21 -11.43 -12.94
N MET A 82 7.61 -11.10 -14.15
CA MET A 82 6.86 -11.42 -15.36
C MET A 82 7.16 -12.82 -15.93
N MET A 83 8.11 -13.55 -15.36
CA MET A 83 8.57 -14.84 -15.86
C MET A 83 8.99 -15.74 -14.69
N GLY A 84 8.04 -15.96 -13.78
CA GLY A 84 8.25 -16.84 -12.62
C GLY A 84 8.11 -18.31 -13.01
N HIS A 85 8.89 -19.17 -12.35
CA HIS A 85 8.80 -20.63 -12.43
C HIS A 85 8.59 -21.25 -11.04
N SER A 86 8.01 -20.47 -10.12
CA SER A 86 7.85 -20.86 -8.72
C SER A 86 6.47 -21.46 -8.39
N GLU A 87 5.69 -21.87 -9.41
CA GLU A 87 4.34 -22.39 -9.23
C GLU A 87 4.29 -23.56 -8.24
N GLU A 88 5.13 -24.57 -8.48
CA GLU A 88 5.14 -25.77 -7.63
C GLU A 88 5.60 -25.45 -6.22
N SER A 89 6.63 -24.62 -6.08
CA SER A 89 7.14 -24.22 -4.75
C SER A 89 6.17 -23.36 -3.99
N LEU A 90 5.40 -22.50 -4.66
CA LEU A 90 4.34 -21.70 -4.03
C LEU A 90 3.12 -22.53 -3.62
N ILE A 91 2.82 -23.62 -4.35
CA ILE A 91 1.78 -24.58 -3.93
C ILE A 91 2.23 -25.34 -2.68
N GLN A 92 3.51 -25.68 -2.56
CA GLN A 92 4.07 -26.35 -1.40
C GLN A 92 4.24 -25.42 -0.21
N ASP A 93 4.70 -24.20 -0.44
CA ASP A 93 4.90 -23.17 0.58
C ASP A 93 4.45 -21.80 0.07
N GLY A 94 3.18 -21.47 0.28
CA GLY A 94 2.57 -20.21 -0.13
C GLY A 94 3.14 -18.95 0.53
N ARG A 95 4.15 -19.06 1.40
CA ARG A 95 4.78 -17.89 2.03
C ARG A 95 5.65 -17.09 1.07
N GLY A 96 6.13 -17.68 -0.04
CA GLY A 96 6.90 -16.99 -1.07
C GLY A 96 8.10 -16.20 -0.56
N GLN A 97 8.83 -16.77 0.44
CA GLN A 97 9.85 -16.01 1.18
C GLN A 97 11.01 -15.52 0.32
N SER A 98 11.38 -16.23 -0.73
CA SER A 98 12.42 -15.80 -1.67
C SER A 98 12.02 -14.51 -2.39
N ASP A 99 10.80 -14.45 -2.85
CA ASP A 99 10.27 -13.38 -3.69
C ASP A 99 9.94 -12.14 -2.85
N ILE A 100 9.20 -12.33 -1.76
CA ILE A 100 8.81 -11.23 -0.85
C ILE A 100 10.05 -10.52 -0.29
N ARG A 101 11.10 -11.26 0.07
CA ARG A 101 12.34 -10.65 0.60
C ARG A 101 13.13 -9.87 -0.43
N GLN A 102 12.85 -10.06 -1.71
CA GLN A 102 13.41 -9.30 -2.82
C GLN A 102 12.46 -8.17 -3.28
N GLY A 103 11.31 -8.00 -2.60
CA GLY A 103 10.33 -6.99 -2.91
C GLY A 103 9.38 -7.36 -4.05
N VAL A 104 9.38 -8.63 -4.49
CA VAL A 104 8.41 -9.15 -5.45
C VAL A 104 7.10 -9.43 -4.74
N THR A 105 6.02 -8.81 -5.20
CA THR A 105 4.67 -8.96 -4.62
C THR A 105 3.68 -9.59 -5.59
N THR A 106 4.07 -9.76 -6.84
CA THR A 106 3.23 -10.35 -7.89
C THR A 106 4.09 -11.23 -8.79
N GLU A 107 3.63 -12.45 -9.02
CA GLU A 107 4.23 -13.41 -9.93
C GLU A 107 3.32 -13.67 -11.12
N ILE A 108 3.87 -13.64 -12.33
CA ILE A 108 3.17 -14.04 -13.55
C ILE A 108 3.86 -15.26 -14.11
N PHE A 109 3.14 -16.36 -14.18
CA PHE A 109 3.59 -17.63 -14.74
C PHE A 109 3.08 -17.76 -16.15
N CYS A 110 3.93 -17.81 -17.15
CA CYS A 110 3.48 -17.88 -18.53
C CYS A 110 4.32 -18.75 -19.47
N GLU A 111 5.47 -19.23 -19.04
CA GLU A 111 6.37 -19.97 -19.92
C GLU A 111 6.26 -21.49 -19.75
N SER A 112 5.96 -21.96 -18.56
CA SER A 112 5.61 -23.38 -18.33
C SER A 112 4.09 -23.50 -18.20
N SER A 113 3.47 -24.16 -19.14
CA SER A 113 2.04 -24.38 -19.08
C SER A 113 1.71 -25.41 -17.99
N MET A 114 1.45 -24.97 -16.78
CA MET A 114 0.57 -25.72 -15.92
C MET A 114 -0.87 -25.55 -16.45
N GLY A 115 -1.18 -26.19 -17.56
CA GLY A 115 -2.57 -26.41 -17.94
C GLY A 115 -3.27 -27.20 -16.84
N PRO A 116 -4.61 -27.18 -16.78
CA PRO A 116 -5.32 -27.98 -15.81
C PRO A 116 -4.86 -29.44 -15.95
N LEU A 117 -4.27 -29.97 -14.87
CA LEU A 117 -3.79 -31.36 -14.84
C LEU A 117 -4.94 -32.28 -15.22
N ASN A 118 -4.86 -32.87 -16.41
CA ASN A 118 -5.80 -33.91 -16.79
C ASN A 118 -5.44 -35.23 -16.06
N ALA A 119 -6.34 -36.23 -16.14
CA ALA A 119 -6.16 -37.48 -15.41
C ALA A 119 -4.82 -38.18 -15.75
N ALA A 120 -4.40 -38.17 -17.01
CA ALA A 120 -3.15 -38.80 -17.45
C ALA A 120 -1.90 -38.06 -16.92
N MET A 121 -1.96 -36.74 -16.79
CA MET A 121 -0.84 -35.97 -16.22
C MET A 121 -0.71 -36.18 -14.70
N LYS A 122 -1.83 -36.47 -14.00
CA LYS A 122 -1.79 -36.79 -12.57
C LYS A 122 -1.20 -38.17 -12.27
N GLU A 123 -1.25 -39.09 -13.22
CA GLU A 123 -0.65 -40.44 -13.09
C GLU A 123 0.86 -40.44 -13.34
N MET A 124 1.42 -39.35 -13.90
CA MET A 124 2.84 -39.24 -14.19
C MET A 124 3.65 -38.51 -13.10
N GLN A 125 2.99 -38.00 -12.06
CA GLN A 125 3.60 -37.40 -10.87
C GLN A 125 3.64 -38.40 -9.72
#